data_26de41c10afb63e8d697ba58f4751b6c
#
_entry.id   26de41c10afb63e8d697ba58f4751b6c
#
_cell.length_a   1.000
_cell.length_b   1.000
_cell.length_c   1.000
_cell.angle_alpha   90.00
_cell.angle_beta   90.00
_cell.angle_gamma   90.00
#
_symmetry.space_group_name_H-M   'P 1'
#
loop_
_entity.id
_entity.type
_entity.pdbx_description
1 polymer ?
#
loop_
_entity_poly.entity_id
_entity_poly.type
_entity_poly.pdbx_seq_one_letter_code
_entity_poly.pdbx_strand_id
1 'polypeptide(L)'
;YNMIYKSIDIIKFIMALFVVTIHCYIVNEIQIDWLKRICTSLIYSAVPFFYVTSSYLLFRHIQYNRNQIINQSIFKSKLNKYWHHIAKMYILWFVIYHIMDIKRLFIHPLESLTNMVNSFFCWGCGHLWYLWGLLLILPVIYKALQHIKPSLLVIIGFGLICVFRLYSHFGSAENPTWWQSPLVYMWQGHVFNVFGICYAWAFISVGIWMATTDKWKQITNKYLYIILISSLIICCIDTGSVSIGYQPVAFALVALCLRWNINSESFFLTHCRDVSTYIYLIHILIISLSSTITNTPMIKWILTLIISSIMALIISIIKKKQRTNKLVSEK
;
A
#
# COMPACT_ATOMS: atom_id res chain seq x y z
N TYR A 1 -25.85 5.00 4.84
CA TYR A 1 -24.95 5.31 5.97
C TYR A 1 -23.57 4.78 5.63
N ASN A 2 -22.59 5.68 5.42
CA ASN A 2 -21.18 5.29 5.32
C ASN A 2 -20.69 4.94 6.73
N MET A 3 -20.61 3.67 7.08
CA MET A 3 -19.93 3.26 8.29
C MET A 3 -18.48 3.75 8.25
N ILE A 4 -18.12 4.61 9.19
CA ILE A 4 -16.75 5.11 9.36
C ILE A 4 -16.06 4.14 10.33
N TYR A 5 -15.05 3.44 9.84
CA TYR A 5 -14.23 2.58 10.71
C TYR A 5 -13.06 3.41 11.26
N LYS A 6 -13.30 4.08 12.40
CA LYS A 6 -12.30 4.92 13.07
C LYS A 6 -11.03 4.13 13.42
N SER A 7 -11.18 2.88 13.80
CA SER A 7 -10.05 1.96 14.05
C SER A 7 -9.16 1.77 12.82
N ILE A 8 -9.75 1.56 11.64
CA ILE A 8 -8.99 1.47 10.39
C ILE A 8 -8.25 2.78 10.11
N ASP A 9 -8.89 3.93 10.33
CA ASP A 9 -8.28 5.24 10.06
C ASP A 9 -7.08 5.51 11.01
N ILE A 10 -7.16 5.09 12.30
CA ILE A 10 -6.03 5.14 13.24
C ILE A 10 -4.88 4.25 12.78
N ILE A 11 -5.18 2.98 12.47
CA ILE A 11 -4.13 2.06 12.06
C ILE A 11 -3.51 2.49 10.72
N LYS A 12 -4.28 3.03 9.77
CA LYS A 12 -3.75 3.67 8.56
C LYS A 12 -2.76 4.79 8.86
N PHE A 13 -3.05 5.61 9.87
CA PHE A 13 -2.12 6.65 10.30
C PHE A 13 -0.81 6.05 10.80
N ILE A 14 -0.86 5.04 11.68
CA ILE A 14 0.33 4.33 12.17
C ILE A 14 1.11 3.70 11.00
N MET A 15 0.40 3.05 10.06
CA MET A 15 1.02 2.44 8.89
C MET A 15 1.65 3.48 7.95
N ALA A 16 1.11 4.69 7.86
CA ALA A 16 1.75 5.78 7.11
C ALA A 16 3.08 6.22 7.75
N LEU A 17 3.15 6.25 9.10
CA LEU A 17 4.41 6.50 9.81
C LEU A 17 5.43 5.37 9.58
N PHE A 18 4.97 4.11 9.50
CA PHE A 18 5.83 2.97 9.15
C PHE A 18 6.41 3.12 7.73
N VAL A 19 5.62 3.60 6.77
CA VAL A 19 6.11 3.88 5.41
C VAL A 19 7.23 4.94 5.43
N VAL A 20 7.08 6.01 6.22
CA VAL A 20 8.15 6.99 6.42
C VAL A 20 9.40 6.32 7.00
N THR A 21 9.23 5.45 7.99
CA THR A 21 10.32 4.71 8.64
C THR A 21 11.07 3.81 7.65
N ILE A 22 10.36 3.14 6.74
CA ILE A 22 10.97 2.34 5.65
C ILE A 22 11.88 3.21 4.78
N HIS A 23 11.38 4.35 4.31
CA HIS A 23 12.11 5.19 3.36
C HIS A 23 13.22 6.05 3.98
N CYS A 24 13.22 6.23 5.31
CA CYS A 24 14.34 6.84 6.05
C CYS A 24 15.43 5.83 6.40
N TYR A 25 15.23 4.52 6.17
CA TYR A 25 16.18 3.43 6.45
C TYR A 25 16.65 3.37 7.92
N ILE A 26 15.88 3.94 8.86
CA ILE A 26 16.29 4.05 10.27
C ILE A 26 16.46 2.68 10.94
N VAL A 27 15.75 1.65 10.48
CA VAL A 27 15.87 0.29 11.02
C VAL A 27 17.25 -0.30 10.72
N ASN A 28 17.98 0.21 9.72
CA ASN A 28 19.34 -0.24 9.41
C ASN A 28 20.35 0.18 10.48
N GLU A 29 20.04 1.21 11.27
CA GLU A 29 20.87 1.66 12.40
C GLU A 29 20.78 0.73 13.62
N ILE A 30 19.81 -0.17 13.65
CA ILE A 30 19.65 -1.13 14.75
C ILE A 30 20.74 -2.20 14.65
N GLN A 31 21.63 -2.26 15.65
CA GLN A 31 22.73 -3.20 15.69
C GLN A 31 22.32 -4.59 16.17
N ILE A 32 21.21 -4.68 16.90
CA ILE A 32 20.71 -5.94 17.47
C ILE A 32 19.86 -6.67 16.41
N ASP A 33 20.36 -7.77 15.87
CA ASP A 33 19.75 -8.46 14.73
C ASP A 33 18.30 -8.90 14.97
N TRP A 34 17.99 -9.50 16.10
CA TRP A 34 16.61 -9.93 16.38
C TRP A 34 15.65 -8.74 16.49
N LEU A 35 16.08 -7.63 17.08
CA LEU A 35 15.27 -6.40 17.17
C LEU A 35 15.06 -5.77 15.79
N LYS A 36 16.14 -5.72 14.98
CA LYS A 36 16.07 -5.27 13.59
C LYS A 36 15.05 -6.09 12.78
N ARG A 37 15.06 -7.42 12.91
CA ARG A 37 14.10 -8.32 12.24
C ARG A 37 12.66 -8.03 12.66
N ILE A 38 12.40 -7.87 13.96
CA ILE A 38 11.06 -7.52 14.48
C ILE A 38 10.59 -6.17 13.92
N CYS A 39 11.42 -5.13 14.03
CA CYS A 39 11.07 -3.79 13.52
C CYS A 39 10.82 -3.83 12.00
N THR A 40 11.68 -4.52 11.24
CA THR A 40 11.52 -4.70 9.79
C THR A 40 10.18 -5.36 9.47
N SER A 41 9.85 -6.45 10.14
CA SER A 41 8.60 -7.19 9.91
C SER A 41 7.36 -6.35 10.21
N LEU A 42 7.42 -5.53 11.25
CA LEU A 42 6.34 -4.62 11.61
C LEU A 42 6.14 -3.52 10.55
N ILE A 43 7.21 -2.81 10.16
CA ILE A 43 7.08 -1.68 9.23
C ILE A 43 6.69 -2.13 7.81
N TYR A 44 7.18 -3.27 7.34
CA TYR A 44 6.80 -3.80 6.02
C TYR A 44 5.37 -4.35 5.95
N SER A 45 4.68 -4.53 7.09
CA SER A 45 3.24 -4.84 7.11
C SER A 45 2.35 -3.69 6.63
N ALA A 46 2.89 -2.47 6.52
CA ALA A 46 2.13 -1.27 6.18
C ALA A 46 1.46 -1.33 4.80
N VAL A 47 2.20 -1.65 3.75
CA VAL A 47 1.65 -1.70 2.39
C VAL A 47 0.64 -2.84 2.21
N PRO A 48 0.88 -4.08 2.70
CA PRO A 48 -0.13 -5.12 2.82
C PRO A 48 -1.44 -4.64 3.45
N PHE A 49 -1.35 -3.98 4.59
CA PHE A 49 -2.52 -3.44 5.29
C PHE A 49 -3.27 -2.42 4.43
N PHE A 50 -2.58 -1.52 3.72
CA PHE A 50 -3.22 -0.56 2.83
C PHE A 50 -3.95 -1.23 1.66
N TYR A 51 -3.38 -2.24 1.03
CA TYR A 51 -4.03 -2.97 -0.05
C TYR A 51 -5.30 -3.70 0.44
N VAL A 52 -5.20 -4.44 1.55
CA VAL A 52 -6.35 -5.18 2.11
C VAL A 52 -7.45 -4.23 2.54
N THR A 53 -7.14 -3.14 3.25
CA THR A 53 -8.15 -2.17 3.68
C THR A 53 -8.80 -1.44 2.51
N SER A 54 -8.02 -1.04 1.50
CA SER A 54 -8.54 -0.31 0.33
C SER A 54 -9.49 -1.18 -0.49
N SER A 55 -9.11 -2.43 -0.75
CA SER A 55 -9.97 -3.38 -1.47
C SER A 55 -11.19 -3.79 -0.64
N TYR A 56 -11.05 -4.08 0.67
CA TYR A 56 -12.18 -4.37 1.54
C TYR A 56 -13.21 -3.23 1.54
N LEU A 57 -12.78 -1.99 1.77
CA LEU A 57 -13.66 -0.83 1.84
C LEU A 57 -14.36 -0.53 0.51
N LEU A 58 -13.71 -0.82 -0.61
CA LEU A 58 -14.31 -0.68 -1.94
C LEU A 58 -15.33 -1.80 -2.20
N PHE A 59 -14.92 -3.05 -1.99
CA PHE A 59 -15.72 -4.23 -2.35
C PHE A 59 -16.81 -4.58 -1.34
N ARG A 60 -16.82 -4.06 -0.12
CA ARG A 60 -17.91 -4.28 0.85
C ARG A 60 -19.29 -3.84 0.36
N HIS A 61 -19.35 -3.06 -0.71
CA HIS A 61 -20.60 -2.63 -1.34
C HIS A 61 -21.04 -3.56 -2.48
N ILE A 62 -20.26 -4.57 -2.80
CA ILE A 62 -20.64 -5.58 -3.80
C ILE A 62 -21.65 -6.54 -3.19
N GLN A 63 -22.70 -6.82 -3.95
CA GLN A 63 -23.64 -7.89 -3.61
C GLN A 63 -23.23 -9.16 -4.37
N TYR A 64 -22.67 -10.11 -3.64
CA TYR A 64 -22.12 -11.33 -4.20
C TYR A 64 -22.93 -12.54 -3.70
N ASN A 65 -23.58 -13.25 -4.61
CA ASN A 65 -24.37 -14.43 -4.31
C ASN A 65 -24.16 -15.53 -5.37
N ARG A 66 -24.07 -16.79 -4.93
CA ARG A 66 -23.88 -17.97 -5.78
C ARG A 66 -22.82 -17.80 -6.88
N ASN A 67 -21.67 -17.18 -6.51
CA ASN A 67 -20.55 -16.87 -7.41
C ASN A 67 -20.87 -15.84 -8.51
N GLN A 68 -21.89 -15.02 -8.33
CA GLN A 68 -22.23 -13.94 -9.27
C GLN A 68 -22.37 -12.60 -8.54
N ILE A 69 -22.04 -11.54 -9.24
CA ILE A 69 -22.23 -10.16 -8.76
C ILE A 69 -23.63 -9.71 -9.17
N ILE A 70 -24.50 -9.46 -8.18
CA ILE A 70 -25.90 -9.08 -8.41
C ILE A 70 -26.00 -7.60 -8.83
N ASN A 71 -25.26 -6.70 -8.16
CA ASN A 71 -25.34 -5.26 -8.41
C ASN A 71 -24.21 -4.75 -9.33
N GLN A 72 -23.98 -5.45 -10.44
CA GLN A 72 -22.82 -5.25 -11.32
C GLN A 72 -22.69 -3.81 -11.85
N SER A 73 -23.77 -3.20 -12.34
CA SER A 73 -23.76 -1.85 -12.91
C SER A 73 -23.43 -0.79 -11.86
N ILE A 74 -24.06 -0.87 -10.69
CA ILE A 74 -23.84 0.06 -9.56
C ILE A 74 -22.41 -0.06 -9.05
N PHE A 75 -21.94 -1.30 -8.89
CA PHE A 75 -20.57 -1.51 -8.39
C PHE A 75 -19.52 -1.05 -9.41
N LYS A 76 -19.73 -1.32 -10.72
CA LYS A 76 -18.84 -0.84 -11.80
C LYS A 76 -18.72 0.69 -11.78
N SER A 77 -19.81 1.42 -11.56
CA SER A 77 -19.78 2.87 -11.42
C SER A 77 -18.93 3.32 -10.22
N LYS A 78 -19.07 2.67 -9.05
CA LYS A 78 -18.23 2.96 -7.87
C LYS A 78 -16.76 2.64 -8.12
N LEU A 79 -16.47 1.49 -8.72
CA LEU A 79 -15.11 1.09 -9.09
C LEU A 79 -14.46 2.10 -10.03
N ASN A 80 -15.19 2.55 -11.06
CA ASN A 80 -14.70 3.55 -12.00
C ASN A 80 -14.41 4.89 -11.30
N LYS A 81 -15.30 5.38 -10.42
CA LYS A 81 -15.05 6.61 -9.65
C LYS A 81 -13.80 6.48 -8.78
N TYR A 82 -13.64 5.35 -8.10
CA TYR A 82 -12.47 5.09 -7.27
C TYR A 82 -11.20 5.00 -8.13
N TRP A 83 -11.24 4.28 -9.25
CA TRP A 83 -10.13 4.15 -10.18
C TRP A 83 -9.68 5.50 -10.74
N HIS A 84 -10.61 6.33 -11.21
CA HIS A 84 -10.28 7.68 -11.69
C HIS A 84 -9.70 8.58 -10.58
N HIS A 85 -10.16 8.43 -9.34
CA HIS A 85 -9.60 9.15 -8.21
C HIS A 85 -8.14 8.75 -7.96
N ILE A 86 -7.84 7.45 -7.95
CA ILE A 86 -6.47 6.95 -7.81
C ILE A 86 -5.59 7.39 -9.00
N ALA A 87 -6.11 7.31 -10.23
CA ALA A 87 -5.39 7.74 -11.43
C ALA A 87 -5.03 9.23 -11.36
N LYS A 88 -5.97 10.10 -10.98
CA LYS A 88 -5.70 11.53 -10.77
C LYS A 88 -4.64 11.77 -9.71
N MET A 89 -4.71 11.06 -8.58
CA MET A 89 -3.69 11.16 -7.54
C MET A 89 -2.33 10.70 -8.05
N TYR A 90 -2.27 9.55 -8.72
CA TYR A 90 -1.03 9.02 -9.28
C TYR A 90 -0.38 10.00 -10.27
N ILE A 91 -1.15 10.49 -11.26
CA ILE A 91 -0.65 11.44 -12.27
C ILE A 91 -0.18 12.73 -11.62
N LEU A 92 -0.98 13.31 -10.70
CA LEU A 92 -0.63 14.57 -10.03
C LEU A 92 0.70 14.43 -9.28
N TRP A 93 0.85 13.39 -8.47
CA TRP A 93 2.06 13.19 -7.67
C TRP A 93 3.25 12.74 -8.52
N PHE A 94 3.01 11.97 -9.58
CA PHE A 94 4.02 11.65 -10.57
C PHE A 94 4.63 12.92 -11.18
N VAL A 95 3.78 13.87 -11.60
CA VAL A 95 4.23 15.16 -12.14
C VAL A 95 4.99 15.98 -11.10
N ILE A 96 4.47 16.07 -9.86
CA ILE A 96 5.15 16.81 -8.77
C ILE A 96 6.56 16.25 -8.53
N TYR A 97 6.73 14.94 -8.48
CA TYR A 97 8.05 14.31 -8.26
C TYR A 97 9.02 14.54 -9.42
N HIS A 98 8.53 14.54 -10.66
CA HIS A 98 9.40 14.77 -11.83
C HIS A 98 9.73 16.24 -12.06
N ILE A 99 8.89 17.19 -11.59
CA ILE A 99 9.22 18.61 -11.60
C ILE A 99 10.44 18.89 -10.72
N MET A 100 10.65 18.15 -9.63
CA MET A 100 11.83 18.31 -8.78
C MET A 100 13.14 17.92 -9.47
N ASP A 101 13.07 17.00 -10.42
CA ASP A 101 14.21 16.54 -11.23
C ASP A 101 14.33 17.28 -12.57
N ILE A 102 13.59 18.40 -12.74
CA ILE A 102 13.52 19.11 -14.01
C ILE A 102 14.90 19.57 -14.52
N LYS A 103 15.84 19.90 -13.63
CA LYS A 103 17.22 20.24 -14.00
C LYS A 103 17.91 19.11 -14.78
N ARG A 104 17.67 17.86 -14.39
CA ARG A 104 18.24 16.69 -15.07
C ARG A 104 17.68 16.53 -16.47
N LEU A 105 16.42 16.93 -16.69
CA LEU A 105 15.78 16.92 -18.02
C LEU A 105 16.50 17.85 -18.99
N PHE A 106 17.00 19.00 -18.54
CA PHE A 106 17.76 19.92 -19.38
C PHE A 106 19.20 19.48 -19.65
N ILE A 107 19.83 18.75 -18.70
CA ILE A 107 21.21 18.29 -18.83
C ILE A 107 21.28 16.99 -19.65
N HIS A 108 20.37 16.05 -19.41
CA HIS A 108 20.32 14.73 -20.02
C HIS A 108 18.91 14.40 -20.53
N PRO A 109 18.41 15.06 -21.59
CA PRO A 109 16.99 14.99 -21.99
C PRO A 109 16.50 13.58 -22.34
N LEU A 110 17.26 12.84 -23.17
CA LEU A 110 16.86 11.50 -23.60
C LEU A 110 16.84 10.50 -22.45
N GLU A 111 17.87 10.50 -21.60
CA GLU A 111 17.94 9.63 -20.42
C GLU A 111 16.79 9.95 -19.44
N SER A 112 16.54 11.23 -19.20
CA SER A 112 15.48 11.67 -18.30
C SER A 112 14.10 11.31 -18.82
N LEU A 113 13.82 11.46 -20.11
CA LEU A 113 12.57 11.04 -20.74
C LEU A 113 12.40 9.51 -20.66
N THR A 114 13.43 8.74 -20.95
CA THR A 114 13.39 7.27 -20.86
C THR A 114 13.10 6.83 -19.42
N ASN A 115 13.80 7.43 -18.44
CA ASN A 115 13.58 7.15 -17.02
C ASN A 115 12.16 7.54 -16.57
N MET A 116 11.63 8.66 -17.07
CA MET A 116 10.28 9.13 -16.77
C MET A 116 9.22 8.17 -17.33
N VAL A 117 9.37 7.72 -18.57
CA VAL A 117 8.47 6.73 -19.20
C VAL A 117 8.53 5.40 -18.45
N ASN A 118 9.74 4.90 -18.15
CA ASN A 118 9.92 3.67 -17.36
C ASN A 118 9.33 3.80 -15.97
N SER A 119 9.56 4.92 -15.29
CA SER A 119 8.96 5.18 -13.96
C SER A 119 7.45 5.21 -14.03
N PHE A 120 6.86 5.80 -15.07
CA PHE A 120 5.41 5.88 -15.21
C PHE A 120 4.77 4.49 -15.42
N PHE A 121 5.31 3.69 -16.31
CA PHE A 121 4.69 2.43 -16.73
C PHE A 121 5.17 1.19 -15.96
N CYS A 122 6.43 1.17 -15.51
CA CYS A 122 7.03 -0.04 -14.97
C CYS A 122 7.22 -0.02 -13.45
N TRP A 123 7.60 1.13 -12.87
CA TRP A 123 8.03 1.20 -11.47
C TRP A 123 7.13 2.01 -10.57
N GLY A 124 6.28 2.88 -11.15
CA GLY A 124 5.40 3.74 -10.35
C GLY A 124 6.18 4.73 -9.49
N CYS A 125 7.17 5.43 -10.03
CA CYS A 125 7.90 6.51 -9.37
C CYS A 125 8.12 6.28 -7.84
N GLY A 126 9.12 5.49 -7.49
CA GLY A 126 9.46 5.24 -6.09
C GLY A 126 8.28 4.67 -5.29
N HIS A 127 7.86 5.37 -4.24
CA HIS A 127 6.78 4.92 -3.35
C HIS A 127 5.39 4.88 -4.00
N LEU A 128 5.16 5.55 -5.16
CA LEU A 128 3.86 5.54 -5.85
C LEU A 128 3.51 4.18 -6.47
N TRP A 129 4.41 3.19 -6.45
CA TRP A 129 4.15 1.84 -6.94
C TRP A 129 2.91 1.18 -6.32
N TYR A 130 2.53 1.56 -5.08
CA TYR A 130 1.30 1.10 -4.45
C TYR A 130 0.05 1.60 -5.20
N LEU A 131 0.00 2.88 -5.58
CA LEU A 131 -1.12 3.44 -6.37
C LEU A 131 -1.18 2.81 -7.76
N TRP A 132 -0.01 2.63 -8.38
CA TRP A 132 0.11 1.95 -9.66
C TRP A 132 -0.40 0.50 -9.60
N GLY A 133 -0.05 -0.25 -8.55
CA GLY A 133 -0.58 -1.59 -8.30
C GLY A 133 -2.10 -1.62 -8.16
N LEU A 134 -2.71 -0.64 -7.47
CA LEU A 134 -4.16 -0.51 -7.40
C LEU A 134 -4.77 -0.23 -8.78
N LEU A 135 -4.18 0.67 -9.56
CA LEU A 135 -4.67 1.03 -10.89
C LEU A 135 -4.70 -0.15 -11.85
N LEU A 136 -3.67 -0.99 -11.82
CA LEU A 136 -3.59 -2.16 -12.72
C LEU A 136 -4.45 -3.33 -12.25
N ILE A 137 -4.36 -3.65 -10.95
CA ILE A 137 -4.90 -4.92 -10.46
C ILE A 137 -6.39 -4.85 -10.12
N LEU A 138 -6.91 -3.72 -9.66
CA LEU A 138 -8.34 -3.63 -9.32
C LEU A 138 -9.27 -3.98 -10.50
N PRO A 139 -9.08 -3.45 -11.73
CA PRO A 139 -9.92 -3.81 -12.87
C PRO A 139 -9.78 -5.28 -13.24
N VAL A 140 -8.55 -5.82 -13.20
CA VAL A 140 -8.26 -7.21 -13.56
C VAL A 140 -8.92 -8.17 -12.57
N ILE A 141 -8.76 -7.94 -11.26
CA ILE A 141 -9.39 -8.75 -10.21
C ILE A 141 -10.91 -8.63 -10.25
N TYR A 142 -11.47 -7.43 -10.51
CA TYR A 142 -12.91 -7.29 -10.66
C TYR A 142 -13.46 -8.12 -11.82
N LYS A 143 -12.75 -8.14 -12.96
CA LYS A 143 -13.11 -9.00 -14.09
C LYS A 143 -12.96 -10.49 -13.74
N ALA A 144 -11.87 -10.87 -13.07
CA ALA A 144 -11.63 -12.23 -12.60
C ALA A 144 -12.73 -12.71 -11.61
N LEU A 145 -13.21 -11.83 -10.72
CA LEU A 145 -14.27 -12.14 -9.75
C LEU A 145 -15.60 -12.53 -10.38
N GLN A 146 -15.83 -12.20 -11.65
CA GLN A 146 -17.01 -12.63 -12.39
C GLN A 146 -17.00 -14.13 -12.74
N HIS A 147 -15.81 -14.75 -12.76
CA HIS A 147 -15.58 -16.14 -13.18
C HIS A 147 -14.93 -17.00 -12.09
N ILE A 148 -14.25 -16.38 -11.14
CA ILE A 148 -13.41 -17.05 -10.14
C ILE A 148 -13.93 -16.74 -8.74
N LYS A 149 -14.06 -17.78 -7.89
CA LYS A 149 -14.47 -17.61 -6.49
C LYS A 149 -13.46 -16.73 -5.72
N PRO A 150 -13.93 -15.86 -4.80
CA PRO A 150 -13.04 -15.00 -4.02
C PRO A 150 -11.94 -15.76 -3.26
N SER A 151 -12.24 -16.95 -2.73
CA SER A 151 -11.25 -17.81 -2.06
C SER A 151 -10.12 -18.28 -2.99
N LEU A 152 -10.45 -18.58 -4.25
CA LEU A 152 -9.45 -19.00 -5.23
C LEU A 152 -8.55 -17.82 -5.65
N LEU A 153 -9.10 -16.59 -5.71
CA LEU A 153 -8.27 -15.38 -5.92
C LEU A 153 -7.22 -15.20 -4.83
N VAL A 154 -7.57 -15.51 -3.57
CA VAL A 154 -6.60 -15.47 -2.43
C VAL A 154 -5.52 -16.55 -2.60
N ILE A 155 -5.91 -17.77 -2.99
CA ILE A 155 -4.95 -18.87 -3.20
C ILE A 155 -3.99 -18.52 -4.36
N ILE A 156 -4.52 -18.00 -5.47
CA ILE A 156 -3.70 -17.50 -6.58
C ILE A 156 -2.73 -16.41 -6.09
N GLY A 157 -3.22 -15.45 -5.30
CA GLY A 157 -2.41 -14.39 -4.73
C GLY A 157 -1.29 -14.91 -3.84
N PHE A 158 -1.57 -15.91 -3.02
CA PHE A 158 -0.54 -16.58 -2.20
C PHE A 158 0.50 -17.27 -3.09
N GLY A 159 0.05 -18.02 -4.10
CA GLY A 159 0.94 -18.65 -5.07
C GLY A 159 1.83 -17.64 -5.81
N LEU A 160 1.29 -16.48 -6.19
CA LEU A 160 2.06 -15.39 -6.80
C LEU A 160 3.15 -14.84 -5.89
N ILE A 161 2.90 -14.69 -4.58
CA ILE A 161 3.95 -14.31 -3.61
C ILE A 161 5.04 -15.39 -3.53
N CYS A 162 4.66 -16.67 -3.46
CA CYS A 162 5.62 -17.78 -3.43
C CYS A 162 6.49 -17.79 -4.70
N VAL A 163 5.88 -17.68 -5.88
CA VAL A 163 6.60 -17.60 -7.16
C VAL A 163 7.52 -16.39 -7.19
N PHE A 164 7.03 -15.23 -6.74
CA PHE A 164 7.83 -14.02 -6.69
C PHE A 164 9.00 -14.16 -5.69
N ARG A 165 8.81 -14.84 -4.56
CA ARG A 165 9.88 -15.10 -3.62
C ARG A 165 10.98 -15.96 -4.22
N LEU A 166 10.62 -17.01 -4.95
CA LEU A 166 11.56 -17.81 -5.72
C LEU A 166 12.26 -16.99 -6.80
N TYR A 167 11.48 -16.19 -7.55
CA TYR A 167 12.01 -15.28 -8.57
C TYR A 167 13.03 -14.29 -7.98
N SER A 168 12.73 -13.69 -6.82
CA SER A 168 13.65 -12.77 -6.14
C SER A 168 14.95 -13.48 -5.71
N HIS A 169 14.84 -14.71 -5.23
CA HIS A 169 16.00 -15.51 -4.83
C HIS A 169 16.92 -15.81 -6.01
N PHE A 170 16.36 -16.22 -7.15
CA PHE A 170 17.15 -16.53 -8.33
C PHE A 170 17.59 -15.28 -9.12
N GLY A 171 16.74 -14.24 -9.14
CA GLY A 171 17.02 -12.99 -9.85
C GLY A 171 18.09 -12.12 -9.20
N SER A 172 18.37 -12.33 -7.91
CA SER A 172 19.44 -11.64 -7.17
C SER A 172 20.79 -12.38 -7.21
N ALA A 173 20.94 -13.43 -8.02
CA ALA A 173 22.18 -14.18 -8.14
C ALA A 173 23.31 -13.31 -8.70
N GLU A 174 24.46 -13.27 -8.02
CA GLU A 174 25.64 -12.51 -8.46
C GLU A 174 26.29 -13.15 -9.70
N ASN A 175 26.31 -14.50 -9.78
CA ASN A 175 26.85 -15.27 -10.89
C ASN A 175 25.74 -16.16 -11.49
N PRO A 176 24.83 -15.60 -12.32
CA PRO A 176 23.69 -16.34 -12.83
C PRO A 176 24.10 -17.43 -13.82
N THR A 177 23.52 -18.60 -13.68
CA THR A 177 23.56 -19.65 -14.72
C THR A 177 22.74 -19.21 -15.93
N TRP A 178 22.88 -19.91 -17.07
CA TRP A 178 22.20 -19.56 -18.32
C TRP A 178 20.67 -19.44 -18.16
N TRP A 179 20.05 -20.29 -17.35
CA TRP A 179 18.59 -20.25 -17.11
C TRP A 179 18.17 -19.17 -16.10
N GLN A 180 19.10 -18.68 -15.26
CA GLN A 180 18.86 -17.56 -14.33
C GLN A 180 19.04 -16.18 -14.99
N SER A 181 19.83 -16.10 -16.05
CA SER A 181 20.14 -14.84 -16.74
C SER A 181 18.91 -14.02 -17.15
N PRO A 182 17.83 -14.62 -17.72
CA PRO A 182 16.61 -13.87 -18.02
C PRO A 182 15.92 -13.35 -16.75
N LEU A 183 15.96 -14.10 -15.63
CA LEU A 183 15.37 -13.70 -14.36
C LEU A 183 16.15 -12.53 -13.75
N VAL A 184 17.48 -12.55 -13.82
CA VAL A 184 18.32 -11.44 -13.36
C VAL A 184 18.06 -10.19 -14.19
N TYR A 185 17.96 -10.30 -15.52
CA TYR A 185 17.63 -9.20 -16.40
C TYR A 185 16.27 -8.56 -16.04
N MET A 186 15.25 -9.39 -15.83
CA MET A 186 13.93 -8.93 -15.40
C MET A 186 13.97 -8.31 -14.00
N TRP A 187 14.73 -8.91 -13.08
CA TRP A 187 14.90 -8.44 -11.71
C TRP A 187 15.56 -7.05 -11.66
N GLN A 188 16.54 -6.79 -12.52
CA GLN A 188 17.20 -5.50 -12.66
C GLN A 188 16.29 -4.39 -13.21
N GLY A 189 15.03 -4.71 -13.50
CA GLY A 189 14.03 -3.72 -13.86
C GLY A 189 13.93 -3.38 -15.34
N HIS A 190 14.48 -4.21 -16.17
CA HIS A 190 14.38 -4.03 -17.62
C HIS A 190 13.00 -4.45 -18.19
N VAL A 191 12.13 -5.02 -17.36
CA VAL A 191 10.77 -5.43 -17.71
C VAL A 191 9.79 -4.95 -16.63
N PHE A 192 8.49 -5.02 -16.88
CA PHE A 192 7.41 -4.62 -15.96
C PHE A 192 7.68 -5.00 -14.51
N ASN A 193 7.23 -4.15 -13.59
CA ASN A 193 7.31 -4.40 -12.14
C ASN A 193 6.45 -5.62 -11.74
N VAL A 194 6.99 -6.82 -11.98
CA VAL A 194 6.36 -8.10 -11.61
C VAL A 194 6.07 -8.14 -10.12
N PHE A 195 6.96 -7.58 -9.31
CA PHE A 195 6.75 -7.44 -7.86
C PHE A 195 5.45 -6.70 -7.53
N GLY A 196 5.28 -5.48 -8.06
CA GLY A 196 4.11 -4.66 -7.77
C GLY A 196 2.80 -5.35 -8.17
N ILE A 197 2.80 -6.10 -9.29
CA ILE A 197 1.64 -6.84 -9.79
C ILE A 197 1.30 -8.02 -8.86
N CYS A 198 2.26 -8.89 -8.57
CA CYS A 198 2.06 -10.06 -7.71
C CYS A 198 1.66 -9.65 -6.29
N TYR A 199 2.34 -8.63 -5.77
CA TYR A 199 2.10 -8.09 -4.45
C TYR A 199 0.71 -7.47 -4.33
N ALA A 200 0.33 -6.60 -5.27
CA ALA A 200 -1.00 -5.99 -5.29
C ALA A 200 -2.12 -7.05 -5.39
N TRP A 201 -1.98 -8.04 -6.30
CA TRP A 201 -2.95 -9.12 -6.41
C TRP A 201 -3.13 -9.86 -5.09
N ALA A 202 -2.04 -10.26 -4.45
CA ALA A 202 -2.06 -11.06 -3.24
C ALA A 202 -2.87 -10.40 -2.11
N PHE A 203 -2.71 -9.10 -1.91
CA PHE A 203 -3.38 -8.40 -0.80
C PHE A 203 -4.75 -7.86 -1.18
N ILE A 204 -4.94 -7.40 -2.41
CA ILE A 204 -6.27 -6.98 -2.92
C ILE A 204 -7.25 -8.14 -2.85
N SER A 205 -6.83 -9.36 -3.23
CA SER A 205 -7.67 -10.56 -3.18
C SER A 205 -8.15 -10.91 -1.77
N VAL A 206 -7.31 -10.72 -0.75
CA VAL A 206 -7.70 -10.90 0.66
C VAL A 206 -8.80 -9.93 1.06
N GLY A 207 -8.66 -8.64 0.74
CA GLY A 207 -9.68 -7.65 1.06
C GLY A 207 -11.01 -7.91 0.34
N ILE A 208 -10.96 -8.36 -0.90
CA ILE A 208 -12.16 -8.79 -1.65
C ILE A 208 -12.81 -10.01 -1.00
N TRP A 209 -12.04 -11.02 -0.64
CA TRP A 209 -12.56 -12.20 0.05
C TRP A 209 -13.23 -11.82 1.37
N MET A 210 -12.61 -10.96 2.17
CA MET A 210 -13.20 -10.46 3.41
C MET A 210 -14.49 -9.67 3.17
N ALA A 211 -14.58 -8.94 2.07
CA ALA A 211 -15.73 -8.12 1.71
C ALA A 211 -16.92 -8.94 1.18
N THR A 212 -16.66 -10.10 0.55
CA THR A 212 -17.65 -10.92 -0.14
C THR A 212 -18.07 -12.16 0.64
N THR A 213 -17.41 -12.48 1.75
CA THR A 213 -17.72 -13.64 2.58
C THR A 213 -17.77 -13.28 4.06
N ASP A 214 -18.65 -13.97 4.81
CA ASP A 214 -18.73 -13.80 6.27
C ASP A 214 -17.93 -14.86 7.05
N LYS A 215 -17.26 -15.78 6.36
CA LYS A 215 -16.53 -16.89 6.99
C LYS A 215 -15.46 -16.43 7.99
N TRP A 216 -14.75 -15.35 7.69
CA TRP A 216 -13.74 -14.80 8.60
C TRP A 216 -14.31 -14.22 9.89
N LYS A 217 -15.60 -13.83 9.91
CA LYS A 217 -16.28 -13.33 11.11
C LYS A 217 -16.48 -14.40 12.17
N GLN A 218 -16.45 -15.68 11.79
CA GLN A 218 -16.57 -16.83 12.71
C GLN A 218 -15.26 -17.11 13.47
N ILE A 219 -14.10 -16.61 12.97
CA ILE A 219 -12.80 -16.75 13.64
C ILE A 219 -12.81 -15.88 14.88
N THR A 220 -12.61 -16.44 16.07
CA THR A 220 -12.56 -15.66 17.31
C THR A 220 -11.34 -14.74 17.38
N ASN A 221 -11.38 -13.71 18.22
CA ASN A 221 -10.24 -12.80 18.40
C ASN A 221 -8.97 -13.54 18.85
N LYS A 222 -9.12 -14.57 19.68
CA LYS A 222 -7.98 -15.42 20.11
C LYS A 222 -7.23 -15.99 18.92
N TYR A 223 -7.94 -16.58 17.96
CA TYR A 223 -7.31 -17.14 16.76
C TYR A 223 -6.75 -16.05 15.83
N LEU A 224 -7.38 -14.87 15.75
CA LEU A 224 -6.82 -13.76 14.99
C LEU A 224 -5.47 -13.26 15.57
N TYR A 225 -5.35 -13.21 16.91
CA TYR A 225 -4.07 -12.90 17.55
C TYR A 225 -3.02 -14.00 17.34
N ILE A 226 -3.43 -15.27 17.38
CA ILE A 226 -2.52 -16.38 17.07
C ILE A 226 -2.02 -16.27 15.63
N ILE A 227 -2.91 -16.06 14.66
CA ILE A 227 -2.54 -15.85 13.24
C ILE A 227 -1.58 -14.67 13.11
N LEU A 228 -1.88 -13.54 13.75
CA LEU A 228 -1.06 -12.34 13.68
C LEU A 228 0.36 -12.60 14.21
N ILE A 229 0.46 -13.16 15.42
CA ILE A 229 1.76 -13.39 16.08
C ILE A 229 2.57 -14.44 15.31
N SER A 230 1.98 -15.60 14.97
CA SER A 230 2.68 -16.64 14.23
C SER A 230 3.16 -16.16 12.86
N SER A 231 2.34 -15.36 12.17
CA SER A 231 2.71 -14.81 10.86
C SER A 231 3.79 -13.72 10.95
N LEU A 232 3.80 -12.91 12.01
CA LEU A 232 4.90 -11.98 12.28
C LEU A 232 6.20 -12.72 12.58
N ILE A 233 6.14 -13.85 13.32
CA ILE A 233 7.32 -14.72 13.54
C ILE A 233 7.84 -15.24 12.19
N ILE A 234 6.95 -15.69 11.29
CA ILE A 234 7.35 -16.08 9.91
C ILE A 234 8.03 -14.93 9.19
N CYS A 235 7.50 -13.72 9.28
CA CYS A 235 8.13 -12.53 8.68
C CYS A 235 9.51 -12.21 9.29
N CYS A 236 9.71 -12.46 10.59
CA CYS A 236 11.00 -12.28 11.26
C CYS A 236 12.05 -13.31 10.81
N ILE A 237 11.63 -14.51 10.47
CA ILE A 237 12.50 -15.59 9.97
C ILE A 237 12.79 -15.35 8.48
N ASP A 238 11.75 -15.09 7.68
CA ASP A 238 11.81 -14.81 6.26
C ASP A 238 11.93 -13.30 6.01
N THR A 239 13.05 -12.72 6.43
CA THR A 239 13.30 -11.28 6.40
C THR A 239 13.26 -10.70 4.98
N GLY A 240 12.59 -9.55 4.85
CA GLY A 240 12.52 -8.78 3.60
C GLY A 240 11.15 -8.18 3.34
N SER A 241 11.06 -7.38 2.29
CA SER A 241 9.81 -6.74 1.87
C SER A 241 8.77 -7.72 1.30
N VAL A 242 9.16 -8.96 1.03
CA VAL A 242 8.34 -10.01 0.38
C VAL A 242 8.37 -11.28 1.21
N SER A 243 7.74 -11.26 2.38
CA SER A 243 7.53 -12.49 3.15
C SER A 243 6.12 -13.04 2.88
N ILE A 244 6.02 -14.38 2.83
CA ILE A 244 4.73 -15.09 2.75
C ILE A 244 3.84 -14.82 3.98
N GLY A 245 4.45 -14.44 5.10
CA GLY A 245 3.75 -14.10 6.34
C GLY A 245 2.92 -12.83 6.25
N TYR A 246 3.21 -11.89 5.33
CA TYR A 246 2.48 -10.61 5.28
C TYR A 246 1.01 -10.76 4.86
N GLN A 247 0.66 -11.78 4.09
CA GLN A 247 -0.73 -11.98 3.69
C GLN A 247 -1.63 -12.29 4.90
N PRO A 248 -1.33 -13.27 5.76
CA PRO A 248 -2.11 -13.50 6.98
C PRO A 248 -1.93 -12.39 8.04
N VAL A 249 -0.78 -11.69 8.11
CA VAL A 249 -0.62 -10.50 8.98
C VAL A 249 -1.64 -9.43 8.60
N ALA A 250 -1.71 -9.06 7.32
CA ALA A 250 -2.64 -8.03 6.86
C ALA A 250 -4.11 -8.43 7.06
N PHE A 251 -4.45 -9.70 6.79
CA PHE A 251 -5.75 -10.26 7.09
C PHE A 251 -6.13 -10.10 8.57
N ALA A 252 -5.28 -10.58 9.48
CA ALA A 252 -5.56 -10.57 10.91
C ALA A 252 -5.66 -9.14 11.46
N LEU A 253 -4.76 -8.24 11.04
CA LEU A 253 -4.80 -6.81 11.43
C LEU A 253 -6.11 -6.16 10.99
N VAL A 254 -6.52 -6.34 9.73
CA VAL A 254 -7.76 -5.74 9.23
C VAL A 254 -8.98 -6.35 9.91
N ALA A 255 -9.01 -7.67 10.15
CA ALA A 255 -10.10 -8.34 10.87
C ALA A 255 -10.24 -7.82 12.30
N LEU A 256 -9.13 -7.62 13.03
CA LEU A 256 -9.12 -7.03 14.37
C LEU A 256 -9.59 -5.57 14.35
N CYS A 257 -9.10 -4.77 13.39
CA CYS A 257 -9.55 -3.38 13.23
C CYS A 257 -11.06 -3.26 12.98
N LEU A 258 -11.63 -4.16 12.16
CA LEU A 258 -13.05 -4.17 11.85
C LEU A 258 -13.93 -4.50 13.07
N ARG A 259 -13.38 -5.17 14.07
CA ARG A 259 -14.05 -5.50 15.33
C ARG A 259 -13.83 -4.48 16.43
N TRP A 260 -12.80 -3.66 16.28
CA TRP A 260 -12.50 -2.63 17.28
C TRP A 260 -13.40 -1.42 17.07
N ASN A 261 -14.42 -1.31 17.92
CA ASN A 261 -15.36 -0.20 17.87
C ASN A 261 -14.83 0.98 18.70
N ILE A 262 -14.67 2.15 18.06
CA ILE A 262 -14.21 3.39 18.70
C ILE A 262 -15.32 4.42 18.62
N ASN A 263 -15.91 4.74 19.77
CA ASN A 263 -17.02 5.68 19.86
C ASN A 263 -16.61 7.15 20.11
N SER A 264 -15.31 7.43 20.18
CA SER A 264 -14.78 8.79 20.40
C SER A 264 -14.90 9.66 19.15
N GLU A 265 -15.18 10.95 19.32
CA GLU A 265 -15.22 11.99 18.26
C GLU A 265 -14.14 13.04 18.47
N SER A 266 -12.88 12.61 18.68
CA SER A 266 -11.78 13.55 18.81
C SER A 266 -11.44 14.25 17.49
N PHE A 267 -10.88 15.45 17.58
CA PHE A 267 -10.35 16.18 16.42
C PHE A 267 -9.37 15.33 15.59
N PHE A 268 -8.48 14.61 16.26
CA PHE A 268 -7.52 13.72 15.61
C PHE A 268 -8.23 12.65 14.77
N LEU A 269 -9.22 11.96 15.31
CA LEU A 269 -9.94 10.89 14.61
C LEU A 269 -10.66 11.39 13.35
N THR A 270 -11.13 12.62 13.35
CA THR A 270 -11.82 13.21 12.18
C THR A 270 -10.88 13.53 11.03
N HIS A 271 -9.57 13.64 11.29
CA HIS A 271 -8.55 14.00 10.31
C HIS A 271 -7.63 12.83 9.94
N CYS A 272 -7.54 11.76 10.75
CA CYS A 272 -6.63 10.63 10.57
C CYS A 272 -6.60 10.05 9.14
N ARG A 273 -7.76 9.90 8.52
CA ARG A 273 -7.89 9.36 7.16
C ARG A 273 -7.16 10.22 6.12
N ASP A 274 -7.44 11.52 6.12
CA ASP A 274 -6.84 12.44 5.16
C ASP A 274 -5.34 12.61 5.50
N VAL A 275 -5.00 12.74 6.78
CA VAL A 275 -3.61 12.87 7.26
C VAL A 275 -2.76 11.67 6.83
N SER A 276 -3.21 10.42 7.06
CA SER A 276 -2.47 9.22 6.64
C SER A 276 -2.20 9.20 5.14
N THR A 277 -3.17 9.63 4.32
CA THR A 277 -3.02 9.70 2.87
C THR A 277 -1.98 10.74 2.46
N TYR A 278 -2.00 11.94 3.07
CA TYR A 278 -1.06 12.99 2.71
C TYR A 278 0.35 12.72 3.25
N ILE A 279 0.52 12.11 4.43
CA ILE A 279 1.82 11.64 4.89
C ILE A 279 2.42 10.70 3.85
N TYR A 280 1.65 9.70 3.40
CA TYR A 280 2.10 8.76 2.37
C TYR A 280 2.51 9.47 1.08
N LEU A 281 1.80 10.50 0.66
CA LEU A 281 2.07 11.20 -0.59
C LEU A 281 3.26 12.17 -0.51
N ILE A 282 3.51 12.80 0.65
CA ILE A 282 4.46 13.92 0.79
C ILE A 282 5.82 13.47 1.32
N HIS A 283 5.91 12.35 2.06
CA HIS A 283 7.09 12.02 2.84
C HIS A 283 8.41 11.97 2.04
N ILE A 284 8.39 11.49 0.80
CA ILE A 284 9.60 11.45 -0.05
C ILE A 284 10.10 12.86 -0.37
N LEU A 285 9.19 13.84 -0.59
CA LEU A 285 9.57 15.24 -0.78
C LEU A 285 10.30 15.76 0.46
N ILE A 286 9.77 15.45 1.64
CA ILE A 286 10.37 15.89 2.91
C ILE A 286 11.69 15.17 3.17
N ILE A 287 11.80 13.87 2.83
CA ILE A 287 13.08 13.14 2.91
C ILE A 287 14.12 13.80 2.01
N SER A 288 13.77 14.15 0.78
CA SER A 288 14.68 14.84 -0.14
C SER A 288 15.13 16.18 0.43
N LEU A 289 14.21 17.01 0.92
CA LEU A 289 14.51 18.28 1.57
C LEU A 289 15.33 18.09 2.85
N SER A 290 15.00 17.13 3.70
CA SER A 290 15.75 16.87 4.93
C SER A 290 17.18 16.40 4.63
N SER A 291 17.41 15.74 3.51
CA SER A 291 18.74 15.30 3.07
C SER A 291 19.68 16.47 2.70
N THR A 292 19.13 17.67 2.41
CA THR A 292 19.94 18.87 2.21
C THR A 292 20.39 19.52 3.53
N ILE A 293 19.69 19.18 4.64
CA ILE A 293 19.94 19.76 5.97
C ILE A 293 20.85 18.83 6.79
N THR A 294 20.66 17.53 6.70
CA THR A 294 21.38 16.56 7.52
C THR A 294 21.57 15.22 6.81
N ASN A 295 22.72 14.59 7.06
CA ASN A 295 22.99 13.22 6.62
C ASN A 295 22.67 12.17 7.72
N THR A 296 22.38 12.60 8.95
CA THR A 296 22.11 11.71 10.09
C THR A 296 20.73 11.05 9.92
N PRO A 297 20.62 9.71 9.78
CA PRO A 297 19.36 9.03 9.52
C PRO A 297 18.27 9.29 10.57
N MET A 298 18.66 9.34 11.86
CA MET A 298 17.75 9.61 12.96
C MET A 298 17.12 11.01 12.86
N ILE A 299 17.94 12.05 12.61
CA ILE A 299 17.46 13.43 12.50
C ILE A 299 16.57 13.56 11.27
N LYS A 300 16.98 12.99 10.14
CA LYS A 300 16.17 12.95 8.91
C LYS A 300 14.81 12.30 9.15
N TRP A 301 14.78 11.17 9.84
CA TRP A 301 13.53 10.46 10.18
C TRP A 301 12.62 11.32 11.05
N ILE A 302 13.13 11.92 12.14
CA ILE A 302 12.36 12.79 13.03
C ILE A 302 11.78 13.99 12.27
N LEU A 303 12.62 14.69 11.50
CA LEU A 303 12.20 15.84 10.68
C LEU A 303 11.11 15.43 9.69
N THR A 304 11.29 14.30 9.01
CA THR A 304 10.30 13.81 8.04
C THR A 304 8.97 13.48 8.72
N LEU A 305 8.98 12.80 9.86
CA LEU A 305 7.77 12.48 10.61
C LEU A 305 7.01 13.74 11.04
N ILE A 306 7.71 14.71 11.62
CA ILE A 306 7.11 15.94 12.14
C ILE A 306 6.57 16.79 10.97
N ILE A 307 7.40 17.11 9.99
CA ILE A 307 7.03 18.03 8.91
C ILE A 307 5.92 17.43 8.04
N SER A 308 6.03 16.13 7.66
CA SER A 308 4.99 15.49 6.85
C SER A 308 3.65 15.40 7.59
N SER A 309 3.67 15.15 8.92
CA SER A 309 2.45 15.10 9.73
C SER A 309 1.78 16.46 9.86
N ILE A 310 2.57 17.53 10.10
CA ILE A 310 2.04 18.90 10.18
C ILE A 310 1.46 19.34 8.84
N MET A 311 2.19 19.16 7.74
CA MET A 311 1.70 19.50 6.39
C MET A 311 0.43 18.72 6.03
N ALA A 312 0.40 17.42 6.31
CA ALA A 312 -0.76 16.58 6.07
C ALA A 312 -1.99 17.05 6.88
N LEU A 313 -1.79 17.47 8.14
CA LEU A 313 -2.85 18.00 8.98
C LEU A 313 -3.39 19.33 8.42
N ILE A 314 -2.50 20.26 8.04
CA ILE A 314 -2.90 21.55 7.43
C ILE A 314 -3.74 21.31 6.17
N ILE A 315 -3.29 20.44 5.27
CA ILE A 315 -4.02 20.10 4.05
C ILE A 315 -5.39 19.48 4.37
N SER A 316 -5.45 18.60 5.37
CA SER A 316 -6.70 17.98 5.82
C SER A 316 -7.71 19.02 6.35
N ILE A 317 -7.26 20.00 7.12
CA ILE A 317 -8.09 21.10 7.65
C ILE A 317 -8.64 21.96 6.50
N ILE A 318 -7.76 22.39 5.56
CA ILE A 318 -8.15 23.19 4.40
C ILE A 318 -9.20 22.47 3.56
N LYS A 319 -8.97 21.18 3.27
CA LYS A 319 -9.89 20.35 2.49
C LYS A 319 -11.25 20.20 3.15
N LYS A 320 -11.28 20.04 4.47
CA LYS A 320 -12.53 19.95 5.22
C LYS A 320 -13.29 21.26 5.17
N LYS A 321 -12.62 22.41 5.35
CA LYS A 321 -13.23 23.74 5.24
C LYS A 321 -13.83 23.99 3.85
N GLN A 322 -13.12 23.61 2.78
CA GLN A 322 -13.63 23.73 1.41
C GLN A 322 -14.89 22.88 1.17
N ARG A 323 -14.94 21.65 1.71
CA ARG A 323 -16.13 20.79 1.61
C ARG A 323 -17.33 21.39 2.34
N THR A 324 -17.12 21.96 3.52
CA THR A 324 -18.18 22.61 4.29
C THR A 324 -18.73 23.84 3.55
N ASN A 325 -17.84 24.70 3.02
CA ASN A 325 -18.25 25.89 2.28
C ASN A 325 -19.06 25.53 1.02
N LYS A 326 -18.65 24.48 0.29
CA LYS A 326 -19.39 23.99 -0.88
C LYS A 326 -20.80 23.51 -0.51
N LEU A 327 -20.96 22.78 0.59
CA LEU A 327 -22.27 22.31 1.06
C LEU A 327 -23.19 23.46 1.51
N VAL A 328 -22.62 24.58 1.98
CA VAL A 328 -23.37 25.78 2.35
C VAL A 328 -23.80 26.57 1.10
N SER A 329 -22.99 26.61 0.06
CA SER A 329 -23.31 27.32 -1.19
C SER A 329 -24.31 26.58 -2.09
N GLU A 330 -24.52 25.28 -1.88
CA GLU A 330 -25.48 24.44 -2.62
C GLU A 330 -26.86 24.34 -1.93
N LYS A 331 -27.02 24.96 -0.74
CA LYS A 331 -28.29 25.13 -0.01
C LYS A 331 -28.87 26.51 -0.26
#